data_e8ba98a1213a10eb55db8c3558dcc1d3
#
_entry.id   e8ba98a1213a10eb55db8c3558dcc1d3
#
_cell.length_a   1.000
_cell.length_b   1.000
_cell.length_c   1.000
_cell.angle_alpha   90.00
_cell.angle_beta   90.00
_cell.angle_gamma   90.00
#
_symmetry.space_group_name_H-M   'P 1'
#
loop_
_entity.id
_entity.type
_entity.pdbx_description
1 polymer ?
#
loop_
_entity_poly.entity_id
_entity_poly.type
_entity_poly.pdbx_seq_one_letter_code
_entity_poly.pdbx_strand_id
1 'polypeptide(L)'
;VKILVLGATGLLGNAVFRSMSKASDARVEGTIRRETARGLFAPEHATRLTVVEDLEHPQGLARLFNGVGPDVVVNCVAVGRPAPADPMRSIQVHSVLPRRLLHLCGLSGARLIQIGSDGVFSGMRGGYTEDDTPDANDIYGISKLLGEVAAPHAITLRTSIIGHELQSGSGLLEWFLSQQDQCRCYTRAIFSGFPTIVLADLIRDVVIPRRDLHGVYHVATRPISKFDLLQLVARRYGKAIQLIPDDRASPDRSLVAARFEKATGYIAPDWPTLVDLMYCDRFGSTRT
;
A
#
# COMPACT_ATOMS: atom_id res chain seq x y z
N VAL A 1 6.44 -1.20 21.59
CA VAL A 1 5.41 -0.49 20.81
C VAL A 1 4.36 -1.47 20.34
N LYS A 2 3.04 -1.14 20.51
CA LYS A 2 1.93 -1.95 20.00
C LYS A 2 1.47 -1.40 18.65
N ILE A 3 1.57 -2.21 17.62
CA ILE A 3 1.22 -1.83 16.24
C ILE A 3 0.00 -2.62 15.79
N LEU A 4 -1.03 -1.92 15.35
CA LEU A 4 -2.24 -2.50 14.76
C LEU A 4 -2.22 -2.31 13.24
N VAL A 5 -2.19 -3.41 12.47
CA VAL A 5 -2.25 -3.39 11.02
C VAL A 5 -3.66 -3.76 10.57
N LEU A 6 -4.38 -2.82 9.99
CA LEU A 6 -5.71 -3.07 9.46
C LEU A 6 -5.62 -3.62 8.03
N GLY A 7 -6.32 -4.73 7.76
CA GLY A 7 -6.36 -5.36 6.45
C GLY A 7 -5.15 -6.25 6.12
N ALA A 8 -4.73 -7.09 7.07
CA ALA A 8 -3.55 -7.95 6.93
C ALA A 8 -3.62 -8.98 5.77
N THR A 9 -4.79 -9.24 5.19
CA THR A 9 -4.92 -10.09 3.99
C THR A 9 -4.73 -9.36 2.67
N GLY A 10 -4.75 -8.02 2.69
CA GLY A 10 -4.57 -7.21 1.48
C GLY A 10 -3.12 -7.21 0.99
N LEU A 11 -2.93 -6.79 -0.27
CA LEU A 11 -1.63 -6.76 -0.94
C LEU A 11 -0.54 -6.04 -0.11
N LEU A 12 -0.81 -4.82 0.35
CA LEU A 12 0.12 -4.08 1.21
C LEU A 12 0.04 -4.55 2.67
N GLY A 13 -1.17 -4.78 3.19
CA GLY A 13 -1.36 -5.11 4.60
C GLY A 13 -0.63 -6.38 5.02
N ASN A 14 -0.51 -7.37 4.13
CA ASN A 14 0.28 -8.57 4.38
C ASN A 14 1.77 -8.26 4.49
N ALA A 15 2.32 -7.49 3.57
CA ALA A 15 3.72 -7.11 3.61
C ALA A 15 4.05 -6.29 4.88
N VAL A 16 3.17 -5.32 5.23
CA VAL A 16 3.31 -4.50 6.45
C VAL A 16 3.25 -5.38 7.70
N PHE A 17 2.26 -6.25 7.80
CA PHE A 17 2.12 -7.15 8.96
C PHE A 17 3.33 -8.05 9.13
N ARG A 18 3.83 -8.69 8.06
CA ARG A 18 5.05 -9.53 8.09
C ARG A 18 6.31 -8.73 8.42
N SER A 19 6.48 -7.56 7.79
CA SER A 19 7.64 -6.71 8.04
C SER A 19 7.69 -6.21 9.50
N MET A 20 6.57 -5.71 10.03
CA MET A 20 6.48 -5.27 11.43
C MET A 20 6.72 -6.43 12.41
N SER A 21 6.25 -7.64 12.08
CA SER A 21 6.41 -8.83 12.93
C SER A 21 7.85 -9.31 13.05
N LYS A 22 8.78 -8.83 12.20
CA LYS A 22 10.22 -9.11 12.31
C LYS A 22 10.91 -8.25 13.37
N ALA A 23 10.30 -7.12 13.78
CA ALA A 23 10.87 -6.24 14.79
C ALA A 23 10.70 -6.87 16.19
N SER A 24 11.79 -7.07 16.92
CA SER A 24 11.82 -7.78 18.22
C SER A 24 11.17 -7.00 19.35
N ASP A 25 11.05 -5.68 19.23
CA ASP A 25 10.54 -4.75 20.25
C ASP A 25 9.08 -4.34 20.03
N ALA A 26 8.44 -4.84 18.96
CA ALA A 26 7.08 -4.50 18.60
C ALA A 26 6.12 -5.69 18.84
N ARG A 27 5.02 -5.41 19.55
CA ARG A 27 3.84 -6.29 19.55
C ARG A 27 2.94 -5.90 18.39
N VAL A 28 2.85 -6.77 17.38
CA VAL A 28 2.10 -6.51 16.17
C VAL A 28 0.83 -7.35 16.15
N GLU A 29 -0.31 -6.72 15.91
CA GLU A 29 -1.59 -7.38 15.65
C GLU A 29 -2.13 -6.98 14.29
N GLY A 30 -2.63 -7.96 13.54
CA GLY A 30 -3.25 -7.75 12.24
C GLY A 30 -4.75 -8.02 12.26
N THR A 31 -5.54 -7.32 11.44
CA THR A 31 -6.95 -7.66 11.28
C THR A 31 -7.21 -8.45 9.99
N ILE A 32 -8.06 -9.45 10.11
CA ILE A 32 -8.60 -10.23 8.99
C ILE A 32 -10.14 -10.17 9.05
N ARG A 33 -10.81 -10.32 7.90
CA ARG A 33 -12.27 -10.24 7.84
C ARG A 33 -12.95 -11.53 8.24
N ARG A 34 -12.34 -12.69 7.92
CA ARG A 34 -12.92 -14.01 8.13
C ARG A 34 -11.91 -14.94 8.79
N GLU A 35 -12.36 -15.79 9.70
CA GLU A 35 -11.51 -16.78 10.37
C GLU A 35 -10.77 -17.69 9.38
N THR A 36 -11.41 -18.07 8.27
CA THR A 36 -10.80 -18.89 7.23
C THR A 36 -9.53 -18.29 6.61
N ALA A 37 -9.37 -16.97 6.66
CA ALA A 37 -8.18 -16.30 6.15
C ALA A 37 -6.94 -16.49 7.06
N ARG A 38 -7.12 -16.94 8.30
CA ARG A 38 -6.03 -17.24 9.23
C ARG A 38 -5.07 -18.31 8.68
N GLY A 39 -5.61 -19.30 7.98
CA GLY A 39 -4.82 -20.37 7.36
C GLY A 39 -3.89 -19.93 6.21
N LEU A 40 -3.99 -18.67 5.76
CA LEU A 40 -3.06 -18.09 4.77
C LEU A 40 -1.72 -17.64 5.37
N PHE A 41 -1.63 -17.62 6.69
CA PHE A 41 -0.46 -17.13 7.41
C PHE A 41 0.29 -18.28 8.07
N ALA A 42 1.61 -18.11 8.23
CA ALA A 42 2.42 -19.01 9.02
C ALA A 42 1.90 -19.07 10.48
N PRO A 43 2.03 -20.21 11.18
CA PRO A 43 1.45 -20.41 12.53
C PRO A 43 1.81 -19.30 13.52
N GLU A 44 3.05 -18.83 13.53
CA GLU A 44 3.55 -17.76 14.40
C GLU A 44 2.88 -16.40 14.11
N HIS A 45 2.45 -16.16 12.89
CA HIS A 45 1.69 -14.97 12.49
C HIS A 45 0.20 -15.14 12.76
N ALA A 46 -0.33 -16.35 12.55
CA ALA A 46 -1.76 -16.65 12.69
C ALA A 46 -2.29 -16.33 14.10
N THR A 47 -1.49 -16.52 15.15
CA THR A 47 -1.85 -16.22 16.54
C THR A 47 -2.00 -14.72 16.83
N ARG A 48 -1.46 -13.85 15.97
CA ARG A 48 -1.48 -12.39 16.11
C ARG A 48 -2.56 -11.74 15.23
N LEU A 49 -3.53 -12.50 14.78
CA LEU A 49 -4.61 -12.02 13.92
C LEU A 49 -5.93 -11.94 14.69
N THR A 50 -6.59 -10.81 14.58
CA THR A 50 -7.93 -10.58 15.14
C THR A 50 -8.95 -10.54 14.00
N VAL A 51 -10.03 -11.31 14.14
CA VAL A 51 -11.14 -11.27 13.18
C VAL A 51 -12.00 -10.07 13.44
N VAL A 52 -12.19 -9.24 12.43
CA VAL A 52 -13.12 -8.10 12.43
C VAL A 52 -13.88 -8.13 11.10
N GLU A 53 -15.09 -8.62 11.13
CA GLU A 53 -15.91 -8.80 9.93
C GLU A 53 -16.24 -7.47 9.24
N ASP A 54 -16.48 -6.44 10.03
CA ASP A 54 -16.84 -5.10 9.57
C ASP A 54 -16.05 -4.02 10.33
N LEU A 55 -14.96 -3.56 9.73
CA LEU A 55 -14.16 -2.44 10.23
C LEU A 55 -14.86 -1.08 10.07
N GLU A 56 -15.89 -1.02 9.22
CA GLU A 56 -16.66 0.19 9.02
C GLU A 56 -17.70 0.40 10.14
N HIS A 57 -17.98 -0.64 10.94
CA HIS A 57 -18.91 -0.51 12.05
C HIS A 57 -18.24 0.12 13.29
N PRO A 58 -18.77 1.25 13.83
CA PRO A 58 -18.12 1.97 14.94
C PRO A 58 -17.85 1.14 16.19
N GLN A 59 -18.81 0.27 16.57
CA GLN A 59 -18.64 -0.59 17.76
C GLN A 59 -17.57 -1.66 17.56
N GLY A 60 -17.40 -2.17 16.33
CA GLY A 60 -16.33 -3.11 15.98
C GLY A 60 -14.95 -2.48 16.16
N LEU A 61 -14.78 -1.27 15.64
CA LEU A 61 -13.55 -0.49 15.82
C LEU A 61 -13.27 -0.16 17.30
N ALA A 62 -14.27 0.28 18.05
CA ALA A 62 -14.10 0.61 19.47
C ALA A 62 -13.66 -0.62 20.29
N ARG A 63 -14.29 -1.78 20.07
CA ARG A 63 -13.87 -3.04 20.72
C ARG A 63 -12.43 -3.44 20.34
N LEU A 64 -12.05 -3.30 19.08
CA LEU A 64 -10.71 -3.58 18.61
C LEU A 64 -9.67 -2.69 19.30
N PHE A 65 -9.92 -1.38 19.35
CA PHE A 65 -9.02 -0.43 20.02
C PHE A 65 -8.89 -0.71 21.50
N ASN A 66 -9.99 -1.00 22.20
CA ASN A 66 -9.96 -1.34 23.62
C ASN A 66 -9.22 -2.67 23.90
N GLY A 67 -9.37 -3.67 23.04
CA GLY A 67 -8.69 -4.96 23.18
C GLY A 67 -7.20 -4.91 22.90
N VAL A 68 -6.79 -4.17 21.88
CA VAL A 68 -5.39 -4.07 21.45
C VAL A 68 -4.64 -2.98 22.21
N GLY A 69 -5.25 -1.81 22.40
CA GLY A 69 -4.61 -0.61 22.95
C GLY A 69 -3.39 -0.19 22.11
N PRO A 70 -3.55 0.12 20.80
CA PRO A 70 -2.44 0.36 19.91
C PRO A 70 -1.75 1.69 20.18
N ASP A 71 -0.42 1.73 20.04
CA ASP A 71 0.37 2.96 19.99
C ASP A 71 0.45 3.51 18.55
N VAL A 72 0.37 2.62 17.55
CA VAL A 72 0.41 2.94 16.12
C VAL A 72 -0.63 2.10 15.38
N VAL A 73 -1.38 2.73 14.50
CA VAL A 73 -2.33 2.09 13.59
C VAL A 73 -1.89 2.31 12.15
N VAL A 74 -1.69 1.24 11.38
CA VAL A 74 -1.40 1.30 9.94
C VAL A 74 -2.64 0.85 9.19
N ASN A 75 -3.32 1.78 8.50
CA ASN A 75 -4.51 1.46 7.74
C ASN A 75 -4.18 1.09 6.30
N CYS A 76 -4.17 -0.22 6.03
CA CYS A 76 -3.97 -0.80 4.70
C CYS A 76 -5.30 -1.26 4.06
N VAL A 77 -6.45 -0.96 4.67
CA VAL A 77 -7.75 -1.38 4.13
C VAL A 77 -8.08 -0.56 2.89
N ALA A 78 -8.37 -1.24 1.81
CA ALA A 78 -8.82 -0.63 0.57
C ALA A 78 -9.69 -1.60 -0.22
N VAL A 79 -10.56 -1.07 -1.08
CA VAL A 79 -11.15 -1.78 -2.19
C VAL A 79 -10.34 -1.47 -3.45
N GLY A 80 -10.17 -2.48 -4.31
CA GLY A 80 -9.30 -2.38 -5.47
C GLY A 80 -9.88 -1.57 -6.63
N ARG A 81 -9.11 -1.50 -7.73
CA ARG A 81 -9.59 -1.05 -9.05
C ARG A 81 -9.79 -2.28 -9.96
N PRO A 82 -10.84 -2.32 -10.78
CA PRO A 82 -11.93 -1.34 -10.82
C PRO A 82 -12.66 -1.22 -9.49
N ALA A 83 -13.23 -0.06 -9.21
CA ALA A 83 -14.04 0.16 -8.01
C ALA A 83 -15.25 -0.81 -8.00
N PRO A 84 -15.77 -1.19 -6.82
CA PRO A 84 -16.98 -1.98 -6.73
C PRO A 84 -18.15 -1.35 -7.51
N ALA A 85 -19.09 -2.17 -7.96
CA ALA A 85 -20.31 -1.70 -8.63
C ALA A 85 -21.13 -0.77 -7.71
N ASP A 86 -21.07 -0.98 -6.40
CA ASP A 86 -21.65 -0.08 -5.40
C ASP A 86 -20.61 0.97 -4.96
N PRO A 87 -20.78 2.26 -5.36
CA PRO A 87 -19.87 3.34 -4.97
C PRO A 87 -19.85 3.58 -3.45
N MET A 88 -20.92 3.24 -2.73
CA MET A 88 -20.99 3.39 -1.27
C MET A 88 -19.91 2.57 -0.57
N ARG A 89 -19.55 1.41 -1.10
CA ARG A 89 -18.47 0.60 -0.56
C ARG A 89 -17.11 1.33 -0.62
N SER A 90 -16.83 2.03 -1.71
CA SER A 90 -15.63 2.86 -1.83
C SER A 90 -15.64 4.01 -0.83
N ILE A 91 -16.77 4.70 -0.67
CA ILE A 91 -16.91 5.80 0.27
C ILE A 91 -16.71 5.33 1.71
N GLN A 92 -17.35 4.23 2.10
CA GLN A 92 -17.24 3.69 3.46
C GLN A 92 -15.81 3.31 3.81
N VAL A 93 -15.12 2.58 2.92
CA VAL A 93 -13.77 2.06 3.16
C VAL A 93 -12.72 3.14 3.01
N HIS A 94 -12.80 3.97 1.96
CA HIS A 94 -11.73 4.91 1.63
C HIS A 94 -11.90 6.27 2.33
N SER A 95 -13.14 6.68 2.66
CA SER A 95 -13.40 8.02 3.20
C SER A 95 -13.83 7.96 4.68
N VAL A 96 -14.86 7.18 4.99
CA VAL A 96 -15.45 7.17 6.34
C VAL A 96 -14.54 6.47 7.35
N LEU A 97 -14.01 5.29 7.01
CA LEU A 97 -13.12 4.52 7.89
C LEU A 97 -11.88 5.31 8.32
N PRO A 98 -11.10 5.95 7.42
CA PRO A 98 -9.95 6.76 7.84
C PRO A 98 -10.31 7.91 8.80
N ARG A 99 -11.46 8.55 8.61
CA ARG A 99 -11.92 9.62 9.51
C ARG A 99 -12.27 9.10 10.90
N ARG A 100 -12.92 7.93 10.99
CA ARG A 100 -13.16 7.25 12.27
C ARG A 100 -11.86 6.84 12.96
N LEU A 101 -10.90 6.29 12.21
CA LEU A 101 -9.58 5.94 12.74
C LEU A 101 -8.84 7.17 13.26
N LEU A 102 -8.88 8.28 12.52
CA LEU A 102 -8.29 9.54 12.97
C LEU A 102 -8.84 9.96 14.33
N HIS A 103 -10.15 9.92 14.50
CA HIS A 103 -10.81 10.27 15.76
C HIS A 103 -10.43 9.31 16.90
N LEU A 104 -10.49 8.00 16.66
CA LEU A 104 -10.15 6.99 17.67
C LEU A 104 -8.69 7.07 18.07
N CYS A 105 -7.78 7.25 17.12
CA CYS A 105 -6.35 7.46 17.41
C CYS A 105 -6.12 8.71 18.26
N GLY A 106 -6.81 9.81 17.96
CA GLY A 106 -6.74 11.02 18.78
C GLY A 106 -7.20 10.82 20.23
N LEU A 107 -8.28 10.06 20.43
CA LEU A 107 -8.81 9.75 21.76
C LEU A 107 -7.91 8.79 22.56
N SER A 108 -7.26 7.84 21.88
CA SER A 108 -6.41 6.83 22.53
C SER A 108 -4.93 7.22 22.62
N GLY A 109 -4.53 8.36 22.08
CA GLY A 109 -3.12 8.77 21.99
C GLY A 109 -2.30 7.96 20.98
N ALA A 110 -2.95 7.19 20.11
CA ALA A 110 -2.30 6.42 19.06
C ALA A 110 -1.94 7.30 17.85
N ARG A 111 -0.93 6.87 17.09
CA ARG A 111 -0.58 7.48 15.81
C ARG A 111 -1.24 6.74 14.65
N LEU A 112 -1.84 7.47 13.71
CA LEU A 112 -2.41 6.90 12.49
C LEU A 112 -1.47 7.06 11.30
N ILE A 113 -1.17 5.97 10.61
CA ILE A 113 -0.50 5.93 9.30
C ILE A 113 -1.54 5.48 8.28
N GLN A 114 -2.01 6.43 7.48
CA GLN A 114 -3.01 6.21 6.44
C GLN A 114 -2.34 5.99 5.10
N ILE A 115 -2.69 4.90 4.42
CA ILE A 115 -2.21 4.66 3.05
C ILE A 115 -3.13 5.38 2.07
N GLY A 116 -2.59 6.43 1.45
CA GLY A 116 -3.19 7.20 0.37
C GLY A 116 -3.04 6.53 -0.99
N SER A 117 -3.14 7.31 -2.07
CA SER A 117 -3.00 6.81 -3.45
C SER A 117 -2.59 7.93 -4.41
N ASP A 118 -1.78 7.59 -5.42
CA ASP A 118 -1.56 8.39 -6.64
C ASP A 118 -2.85 8.57 -7.45
N GLY A 119 -3.82 7.68 -7.23
CA GLY A 119 -5.12 7.71 -7.88
C GLY A 119 -6.00 8.91 -7.54
N VAL A 120 -5.58 9.79 -6.62
CA VAL A 120 -6.22 11.10 -6.40
C VAL A 120 -5.96 12.08 -7.55
N PHE A 121 -5.02 11.74 -8.44
CA PHE A 121 -4.73 12.51 -9.65
C PHE A 121 -5.27 11.81 -10.90
N SER A 122 -5.66 12.60 -11.90
CA SER A 122 -6.18 12.11 -13.19
C SER A 122 -5.11 11.32 -13.97
N GLY A 123 -3.86 11.73 -13.87
CA GLY A 123 -2.75 11.16 -14.66
C GLY A 123 -2.57 11.83 -16.03
N MET A 124 -3.10 13.02 -16.22
CA MET A 124 -2.94 13.75 -17.50
C MET A 124 -1.57 14.42 -17.63
N ARG A 125 -0.90 14.73 -16.51
CA ARG A 125 0.34 15.51 -16.52
C ARG A 125 1.57 14.70 -16.06
N GLY A 126 1.45 13.92 -14.98
CA GLY A 126 2.59 13.32 -14.30
C GLY A 126 3.37 14.28 -13.41
N GLY A 127 4.34 13.75 -12.66
CA GLY A 127 5.22 14.54 -11.80
C GLY A 127 4.48 15.38 -10.77
N TYR A 128 3.40 14.84 -10.17
CA TYR A 128 2.60 15.57 -9.19
C TYR A 128 3.34 15.74 -7.87
N THR A 129 3.22 16.94 -7.30
CA THR A 129 3.69 17.32 -5.96
C THR A 129 2.54 17.37 -4.97
N GLU A 130 2.84 17.47 -3.67
CA GLU A 130 1.80 17.61 -2.64
C GLU A 130 1.05 18.95 -2.72
N ASP A 131 1.60 19.94 -3.41
CA ASP A 131 0.99 21.25 -3.61
C ASP A 131 0.04 21.30 -4.82
N ASP A 132 0.05 20.24 -5.65
CA ASP A 132 -0.88 20.11 -6.77
C ASP A 132 -2.28 19.76 -6.27
N THR A 133 -3.29 20.39 -6.86
CA THR A 133 -4.69 20.07 -6.57
C THR A 133 -5.05 18.70 -7.15
N PRO A 134 -5.53 17.75 -6.32
CA PRO A 134 -6.05 16.48 -6.81
C PRO A 134 -7.22 16.68 -7.77
N ASP A 135 -7.19 15.99 -8.90
CA ASP A 135 -8.12 16.17 -10.03
C ASP A 135 -8.75 14.86 -10.54
N ALA A 136 -8.77 13.82 -9.69
CA ALA A 136 -9.43 12.57 -10.02
C ALA A 136 -10.93 12.77 -10.22
N ASN A 137 -11.49 12.12 -11.25
CA ASN A 137 -12.91 12.17 -11.61
C ASN A 137 -13.62 10.83 -11.45
N ASP A 138 -12.93 9.79 -10.99
CA ASP A 138 -13.52 8.48 -10.69
C ASP A 138 -13.80 8.33 -9.18
N ILE A 139 -14.75 7.44 -8.83
CA ILE A 139 -15.17 7.21 -7.44
C ILE A 139 -14.02 6.71 -6.57
N TYR A 140 -13.06 5.96 -7.12
CA TYR A 140 -11.89 5.50 -6.40
C TYR A 140 -11.01 6.68 -5.96
N GLY A 141 -10.60 7.53 -6.90
CA GLY A 141 -9.73 8.67 -6.60
C GLY A 141 -10.41 9.69 -5.68
N ILE A 142 -11.68 10.01 -5.94
CA ILE A 142 -12.47 10.92 -5.10
C ILE A 142 -12.60 10.37 -3.67
N SER A 143 -12.95 9.09 -3.52
CA SER A 143 -13.10 8.49 -2.19
C SER A 143 -11.78 8.40 -1.42
N LYS A 144 -10.68 8.11 -2.10
CA LYS A 144 -9.33 8.11 -1.50
C LYS A 144 -8.93 9.51 -1.04
N LEU A 145 -9.19 10.55 -1.84
CA LEU A 145 -8.95 11.94 -1.48
C LEU A 145 -9.72 12.36 -0.22
N LEU A 146 -11.02 12.04 -0.17
CA LEU A 146 -11.85 12.35 0.99
C LEU A 146 -11.39 11.65 2.28
N GLY A 147 -10.68 10.54 2.16
CA GLY A 147 -10.13 9.78 3.28
C GLY A 147 -8.73 10.18 3.70
N GLU A 148 -8.10 11.13 3.04
CA GLU A 148 -6.80 11.65 3.47
C GLU A 148 -6.93 12.36 4.82
N VAL A 149 -5.99 12.10 5.70
CA VAL A 149 -5.96 12.64 7.05
C VAL A 149 -4.70 13.48 7.26
N ALA A 150 -4.87 14.61 7.93
CA ALA A 150 -3.77 15.50 8.31
C ALA A 150 -4.06 16.02 9.72
N ALA A 151 -3.33 15.51 10.71
CA ALA A 151 -3.39 15.93 12.10
C ALA A 151 -2.02 15.68 12.75
N PRO A 152 -1.68 16.30 13.90
CA PRO A 152 -0.39 16.07 14.56
C PRO A 152 -0.09 14.60 14.87
N HIS A 153 -1.12 13.77 15.05
CA HIS A 153 -1.03 12.34 15.32
C HIS A 153 -1.30 11.47 14.08
N ALA A 154 -1.34 12.05 12.86
CA ALA A 154 -1.67 11.31 11.65
C ALA A 154 -0.85 11.75 10.44
N ILE A 155 -0.47 10.76 9.63
CA ILE A 155 0.21 10.96 8.35
C ILE A 155 -0.53 10.20 7.26
N THR A 156 -0.70 10.81 6.09
CA THR A 156 -1.15 10.15 4.86
C THR A 156 0.03 9.98 3.91
N LEU A 157 0.27 8.75 3.46
CA LEU A 157 1.29 8.42 2.48
C LEU A 157 0.63 8.19 1.12
N ARG A 158 0.66 9.18 0.21
CA ARG A 158 0.24 8.97 -1.18
C ARG A 158 1.29 8.16 -1.90
N THR A 159 0.89 7.02 -2.44
CA THR A 159 1.80 6.09 -3.13
C THR A 159 1.03 5.20 -4.11
N SER A 160 1.76 4.39 -4.86
CA SER A 160 1.24 3.24 -5.61
C SER A 160 2.04 2.01 -5.24
N ILE A 161 1.51 0.81 -5.49
CA ILE A 161 2.13 -0.43 -5.03
C ILE A 161 2.13 -1.52 -6.08
N ILE A 162 3.14 -2.39 -6.02
CA ILE A 162 3.23 -3.64 -6.77
C ILE A 162 3.75 -4.73 -5.84
N GLY A 163 3.28 -5.98 -5.99
CA GLY A 163 3.77 -7.07 -5.15
C GLY A 163 2.94 -8.33 -5.26
N HIS A 164 3.33 -9.36 -4.53
CA HIS A 164 2.64 -10.64 -4.46
C HIS A 164 1.39 -10.55 -3.58
N GLU A 165 0.30 -11.09 -4.09
CA GLU A 165 -0.97 -11.20 -3.37
C GLU A 165 -1.07 -12.55 -2.64
N LEU A 166 -1.81 -12.57 -1.53
CA LEU A 166 -2.09 -13.83 -0.82
C LEU A 166 -3.13 -14.68 -1.54
N GLN A 167 -4.08 -14.08 -2.22
CA GLN A 167 -5.24 -14.79 -2.77
C GLN A 167 -5.66 -14.36 -4.18
N SER A 168 -5.75 -13.09 -4.52
CA SER A 168 -6.56 -12.65 -5.66
C SER A 168 -5.87 -12.80 -7.00
N GLY A 169 -4.76 -12.48 -7.32
CA GLY A 169 -4.17 -12.51 -8.67
C GLY A 169 -4.67 -11.41 -9.61
N SER A 170 -5.28 -10.34 -9.08
CA SER A 170 -5.80 -9.20 -9.86
C SER A 170 -4.82 -8.03 -9.94
N GLY A 171 -3.80 -8.00 -9.11
CA GLY A 171 -2.74 -6.99 -9.13
C GLY A 171 -1.82 -7.13 -10.35
N LEU A 172 -1.14 -6.03 -10.68
CA LEU A 172 -0.28 -5.95 -11.87
C LEU A 172 0.74 -7.09 -11.96
N LEU A 173 1.37 -7.45 -10.84
CA LEU A 173 2.39 -8.51 -10.81
C LEU A 173 1.77 -9.88 -11.11
N GLU A 174 0.75 -10.28 -10.36
CA GLU A 174 0.13 -11.61 -10.52
C GLU A 174 -0.56 -11.74 -11.87
N TRP A 175 -1.24 -10.68 -12.33
CA TRP A 175 -1.78 -10.63 -13.68
C TRP A 175 -0.68 -10.87 -14.73
N PHE A 176 0.47 -10.19 -14.61
CA PHE A 176 1.57 -10.37 -15.54
C PHE A 176 2.16 -11.78 -15.47
N LEU A 177 2.36 -12.30 -14.27
CA LEU A 177 2.91 -13.64 -14.09
C LEU A 177 1.98 -14.73 -14.63
N SER A 178 0.67 -14.50 -14.69
CA SER A 178 -0.31 -15.43 -15.28
C SER A 178 -0.35 -15.43 -16.82
N GLN A 179 0.20 -14.40 -17.49
CA GLN A 179 0.20 -14.33 -18.95
C GLN A 179 1.08 -15.43 -19.56
N GLN A 180 0.73 -15.87 -20.76
CA GLN A 180 1.47 -16.88 -21.52
C GLN A 180 1.93 -16.27 -22.85
N ASP A 181 2.96 -16.83 -23.45
CA ASP A 181 3.52 -16.54 -24.76
C ASP A 181 3.81 -15.03 -25.03
N GLN A 182 2.81 -14.18 -25.01
CA GLN A 182 2.94 -12.76 -25.27
C GLN A 182 2.02 -11.90 -24.41
N CYS A 183 2.44 -10.66 -24.12
CA CYS A 183 1.68 -9.70 -23.34
C CYS A 183 1.84 -8.28 -23.89
N ARG A 184 0.70 -7.56 -24.09
CA ARG A 184 0.73 -6.13 -24.41
C ARG A 184 0.98 -5.32 -23.16
N CYS A 185 2.01 -4.48 -23.19
CA CYS A 185 2.44 -3.69 -22.04
C CYS A 185 2.51 -2.20 -22.41
N TYR A 186 1.92 -1.36 -21.57
CA TYR A 186 1.81 0.07 -21.83
C TYR A 186 3.16 0.77 -21.68
N THR A 187 3.60 1.43 -22.77
CA THR A 187 4.85 2.21 -22.79
C THR A 187 4.70 3.61 -22.22
N ARG A 188 3.48 4.16 -22.20
CA ARG A 188 3.18 5.53 -21.75
C ARG A 188 2.42 5.59 -20.42
N ALA A 189 1.97 4.46 -19.89
CA ALA A 189 1.41 4.41 -18.55
C ALA A 189 2.55 4.34 -17.52
N ILE A 190 2.73 5.41 -16.75
CA ILE A 190 3.85 5.58 -15.84
C ILE A 190 3.49 5.13 -14.43
N PHE A 191 4.43 4.50 -13.77
CA PHE A 191 4.36 4.01 -12.39
C PHE A 191 5.52 4.58 -11.58
N SER A 192 5.26 5.05 -10.37
CA SER A 192 6.27 5.54 -9.43
C SER A 192 6.08 5.00 -8.01
N GLY A 193 5.33 3.92 -7.88
CA GLY A 193 5.06 3.29 -6.58
C GLY A 193 6.19 2.39 -6.10
N PHE A 194 5.94 1.64 -5.05
CA PHE A 194 6.90 0.73 -4.43
C PHE A 194 6.47 -0.74 -4.53
N PRO A 195 7.43 -1.68 -4.54
CA PRO A 195 7.15 -3.04 -4.08
C PRO A 195 6.62 -3.01 -2.65
N THR A 196 5.59 -3.82 -2.38
CA THR A 196 4.90 -3.78 -1.07
C THR A 196 5.81 -4.04 0.11
N ILE A 197 6.80 -4.94 -0.04
CA ILE A 197 7.76 -5.21 1.03
C ILE A 197 8.68 -4.03 1.32
N VAL A 198 9.13 -3.32 0.26
CA VAL A 198 10.00 -2.15 0.42
C VAL A 198 9.24 -1.00 1.08
N LEU A 199 7.98 -0.78 0.69
CA LEU A 199 7.11 0.20 1.36
C LEU A 199 6.84 -0.20 2.82
N ALA A 200 6.66 -1.47 3.10
CA ALA A 200 6.45 -1.97 4.46
C ALA A 200 7.68 -1.72 5.35
N ASP A 201 8.88 -1.99 4.84
CA ASP A 201 10.13 -1.73 5.54
C ASP A 201 10.37 -0.21 5.72
N LEU A 202 10.05 0.61 4.71
CA LEU A 202 10.08 2.07 4.82
C LEU A 202 9.14 2.57 5.93
N ILE A 203 7.91 2.04 6.01
CA ILE A 203 6.97 2.42 7.07
C ILE A 203 7.54 2.04 8.43
N ARG A 204 8.12 0.84 8.59
CA ARG A 204 8.72 0.35 9.83
C ARG A 204 9.92 1.20 10.25
N ASP A 205 10.88 1.40 9.35
CA ASP A 205 12.21 1.90 9.70
C ASP A 205 12.32 3.43 9.60
N VAL A 206 11.44 4.07 8.80
CA VAL A 206 11.50 5.52 8.57
C VAL A 206 10.27 6.23 9.13
N VAL A 207 9.05 5.76 8.84
CA VAL A 207 7.83 6.52 9.20
C VAL A 207 7.47 6.33 10.68
N ILE A 208 7.48 5.09 11.20
CA ILE A 208 7.08 4.82 12.59
C ILE A 208 7.98 5.54 13.61
N PRO A 209 9.32 5.54 13.47
CA PRO A 209 10.20 6.23 14.43
C PRO A 209 10.06 7.77 14.40
N ARG A 210 9.66 8.33 13.27
CA ARG A 210 9.56 9.78 13.04
C ARG A 210 8.17 10.32 13.38
N ARG A 211 7.90 10.51 14.67
CA ARG A 211 6.62 11.05 15.16
C ARG A 211 6.35 12.49 14.76
N ASP A 212 7.37 13.22 14.36
CA ASP A 212 7.30 14.58 13.82
C ASP A 212 6.70 14.66 12.41
N LEU A 213 6.70 13.55 11.66
CA LEU A 213 6.07 13.48 10.34
C LEU A 213 4.55 13.40 10.48
N HIS A 214 3.85 14.42 9.98
CA HIS A 214 2.39 14.49 9.95
C HIS A 214 1.90 15.19 8.69
N GLY A 215 0.61 15.07 8.37
CA GLY A 215 0.04 15.63 7.14
C GLY A 215 0.14 14.67 5.95
N VAL A 216 0.27 15.19 4.74
CA VAL A 216 0.30 14.42 3.49
C VAL A 216 1.70 14.44 2.89
N TYR A 217 2.22 13.26 2.55
CA TYR A 217 3.49 13.09 1.86
C TYR A 217 3.33 12.20 0.63
N HIS A 218 4.01 12.55 -0.44
CA HIS A 218 4.22 11.65 -1.57
C HIS A 218 5.39 10.72 -1.26
N VAL A 219 5.11 9.41 -1.32
CA VAL A 219 6.12 8.35 -1.13
C VAL A 219 6.22 7.60 -2.45
N ALA A 220 7.26 7.88 -3.20
CA ALA A 220 7.40 7.45 -4.58
C ALA A 220 8.85 7.11 -4.93
N THR A 221 9.01 6.29 -5.97
CA THR A 221 10.27 5.95 -6.61
C THR A 221 10.45 6.80 -7.87
N ARG A 222 11.58 6.62 -8.57
CA ARG A 222 11.75 7.19 -9.92
C ARG A 222 10.66 6.64 -10.84
N PRO A 223 10.01 7.51 -11.65
CA PRO A 223 9.01 7.07 -12.60
C PRO A 223 9.56 6.03 -13.59
N ILE A 224 8.75 5.02 -13.90
CA ILE A 224 9.07 3.98 -14.89
C ILE A 224 7.83 3.66 -15.73
N SER A 225 7.97 3.36 -17.01
CA SER A 225 6.85 2.86 -17.78
C SER A 225 6.44 1.46 -17.31
N LYS A 226 5.16 1.11 -17.43
CA LYS A 226 4.73 -0.26 -17.09
C LYS A 226 5.41 -1.31 -17.99
N PHE A 227 5.73 -0.95 -19.24
CA PHE A 227 6.49 -1.80 -20.14
C PHE A 227 7.87 -2.13 -19.56
N ASP A 228 8.67 -1.10 -19.21
CA ASP A 228 10.02 -1.29 -18.67
C ASP A 228 10.00 -2.01 -17.33
N LEU A 229 9.05 -1.68 -16.45
CA LEU A 229 8.86 -2.38 -15.18
C LEU A 229 8.61 -3.88 -15.40
N LEU A 230 7.69 -4.24 -16.28
CA LEU A 230 7.37 -5.64 -16.56
C LEU A 230 8.51 -6.36 -17.28
N GLN A 231 9.34 -5.64 -18.04
CA GLN A 231 10.57 -6.19 -18.63
C GLN A 231 11.59 -6.56 -17.54
N LEU A 232 11.76 -5.71 -16.51
CA LEU A 232 12.61 -6.02 -15.36
C LEU A 232 12.06 -7.23 -14.58
N VAL A 233 10.75 -7.26 -14.36
CA VAL A 233 10.08 -8.41 -13.72
C VAL A 233 10.29 -9.69 -14.52
N ALA A 234 10.06 -9.68 -15.84
CA ALA A 234 10.27 -10.85 -16.69
C ALA A 234 11.69 -11.41 -16.55
N ARG A 235 12.70 -10.55 -16.61
CA ARG A 235 14.10 -10.94 -16.45
C ARG A 235 14.38 -11.56 -15.09
N ARG A 236 13.97 -10.89 -14.00
CA ARG A 236 14.28 -11.34 -12.64
C ARG A 236 13.54 -12.62 -12.26
N TYR A 237 12.32 -12.79 -12.76
CA TYR A 237 11.47 -13.97 -12.49
C TYR A 237 11.72 -15.13 -13.46
N GLY A 238 12.66 -14.98 -14.42
CA GLY A 238 12.94 -16.01 -15.41
C GLY A 238 11.75 -16.32 -16.32
N LYS A 239 10.84 -15.32 -16.52
CA LYS A 239 9.61 -15.51 -17.31
C LYS A 239 9.91 -15.34 -18.79
N ALA A 240 9.88 -16.43 -19.53
CA ALA A 240 9.97 -16.43 -21.01
C ALA A 240 8.63 -15.97 -21.60
N ILE A 241 8.53 -14.67 -21.95
CA ILE A 241 7.33 -14.07 -22.53
C ILE A 241 7.72 -12.94 -23.48
N GLN A 242 7.03 -12.81 -24.61
CA GLN A 242 7.22 -11.70 -25.54
C GLN A 242 6.42 -10.48 -25.07
N LEU A 243 7.09 -9.38 -24.73
CA LEU A 243 6.45 -8.11 -24.40
C LEU A 243 6.22 -7.30 -25.67
N ILE A 244 4.95 -6.98 -25.94
CA ILE A 244 4.53 -6.18 -27.09
C ILE A 244 4.26 -4.76 -26.61
N PRO A 245 5.00 -3.74 -27.09
CA PRO A 245 4.76 -2.34 -26.71
C PRO A 245 3.36 -1.89 -27.11
N ASP A 246 2.69 -1.13 -26.23
CA ASP A 246 1.37 -0.56 -26.45
C ASP A 246 1.35 0.89 -25.94
N ASP A 247 1.09 1.85 -26.80
CA ASP A 247 1.06 3.28 -26.49
C ASP A 247 -0.34 3.87 -26.28
N ARG A 248 -1.40 3.05 -26.40
CA ARG A 248 -2.80 3.48 -26.35
C ARG A 248 -3.24 4.00 -24.98
N ALA A 249 -2.65 3.54 -23.90
CA ALA A 249 -2.94 4.02 -22.56
C ALA A 249 -1.77 4.85 -22.02
N SER A 250 -2.05 6.07 -21.58
CA SER A 250 -1.02 7.02 -21.19
C SER A 250 -1.27 7.73 -19.85
N PRO A 251 -1.90 7.11 -18.82
CA PRO A 251 -2.01 7.79 -17.53
C PRO A 251 -0.64 7.88 -16.89
N ASP A 252 -0.20 9.11 -16.62
CA ASP A 252 0.99 9.40 -15.82
C ASP A 252 0.57 9.98 -14.47
N ARG A 253 0.49 9.13 -13.46
CA ARG A 253 0.21 9.52 -12.07
C ARG A 253 1.47 9.54 -11.22
N SER A 254 2.64 9.69 -11.85
CA SER A 254 3.90 9.75 -11.12
C SER A 254 3.89 10.88 -10.11
N LEU A 255 4.42 10.56 -8.93
CA LEU A 255 4.52 11.47 -7.80
C LEU A 255 5.98 11.91 -7.61
N VAL A 256 6.17 13.15 -7.18
CA VAL A 256 7.47 13.69 -6.76
C VAL A 256 7.58 13.53 -5.25
N ALA A 257 8.61 12.81 -4.78
CA ALA A 257 8.83 12.52 -3.36
C ALA A 257 9.73 13.54 -2.64
N ALA A 258 10.07 14.66 -3.27
CA ALA A 258 11.06 15.62 -2.76
C ALA A 258 10.77 16.12 -1.34
N ARG A 259 9.49 16.29 -0.97
CA ARG A 259 9.10 16.69 0.40
C ARG A 259 9.42 15.58 1.40
N PHE A 260 9.12 14.33 1.08
CA PHE A 260 9.43 13.19 1.94
C PHE A 260 10.93 12.95 2.05
N GLU A 261 11.66 13.00 0.92
CA GLU A 261 13.12 12.87 0.89
C GLU A 261 13.81 13.95 1.75
N LYS A 262 13.39 15.21 1.62
CA LYS A 262 13.90 16.31 2.44
C LYS A 262 13.61 16.11 3.93
N ALA A 263 12.42 15.62 4.27
CA ALA A 263 12.03 15.43 5.66
C ALA A 263 12.72 14.22 6.31
N THR A 264 13.04 13.17 5.56
CA THR A 264 13.50 11.90 6.11
C THR A 264 14.93 11.52 5.77
N GLY A 265 15.47 12.07 4.70
CA GLY A 265 16.73 11.62 4.10
C GLY A 265 16.61 10.30 3.31
N TYR A 266 15.41 9.70 3.24
CA TYR A 266 15.20 8.45 2.52
C TYR A 266 15.20 8.67 1.01
N ILE A 267 16.07 7.93 0.32
CA ILE A 267 16.14 7.89 -1.14
C ILE A 267 15.78 6.48 -1.60
N ALA A 268 14.79 6.39 -2.48
CA ALA A 268 14.33 5.10 -3.00
C ALA A 268 15.45 4.44 -3.84
N PRO A 269 15.65 3.11 -3.70
CA PRO A 269 16.54 2.35 -4.59
C PRO A 269 16.11 2.44 -6.06
N ASP A 270 16.99 2.04 -6.96
CA ASP A 270 16.67 1.91 -8.37
C ASP A 270 15.73 0.72 -8.66
N TRP A 271 15.12 0.72 -9.84
CA TRP A 271 14.13 -0.31 -10.19
C TRP A 271 14.69 -1.73 -10.26
N PRO A 272 15.90 -2.00 -10.77
CA PRO A 272 16.50 -3.33 -10.69
C PRO A 272 16.59 -3.84 -9.26
N THR A 273 17.07 -3.03 -8.33
CA THR A 273 17.12 -3.36 -6.89
C THR A 273 15.74 -3.57 -6.29
N LEU A 274 14.77 -2.71 -6.61
CA LEU A 274 13.39 -2.82 -6.11
C LEU A 274 12.72 -4.13 -6.58
N VAL A 275 12.91 -4.52 -7.83
CA VAL A 275 12.37 -5.77 -8.37
C VAL A 275 13.07 -6.99 -7.75
N ASP A 276 14.37 -6.90 -7.48
CA ASP A 276 15.12 -7.95 -6.78
C ASP A 276 14.60 -8.15 -5.35
N LEU A 277 14.40 -7.07 -4.59
CA LEU A 277 13.84 -7.13 -3.24
C LEU A 277 12.42 -7.75 -3.23
N MET A 278 11.60 -7.40 -4.23
CA MET A 278 10.26 -7.99 -4.39
C MET A 278 10.32 -9.49 -4.65
N TYR A 279 11.25 -9.92 -5.50
CA TYR A 279 11.48 -11.34 -5.79
C TYR A 279 11.96 -12.09 -4.55
N CYS A 280 12.98 -11.55 -3.85
CA CYS A 280 13.56 -12.16 -2.66
C CYS A 280 12.58 -12.29 -1.50
N ASP A 281 11.62 -11.36 -1.35
CA ASP A 281 10.57 -11.47 -0.33
C ASP A 281 9.69 -12.71 -0.53
N ARG A 282 9.46 -13.13 -1.77
CA ARG A 282 8.63 -14.29 -2.09
C ARG A 282 9.39 -15.61 -2.11
N PHE A 283 10.60 -15.61 -2.69
CA PHE A 283 11.33 -16.84 -3.03
C PHE A 283 12.60 -17.03 -2.20
N GLY A 284 12.94 -16.07 -1.33
CA GLY A 284 14.21 -16.04 -0.62
C GLY A 284 15.35 -15.51 -1.50
N SER A 285 16.49 -15.18 -0.86
CA SER A 285 17.70 -14.81 -1.59
C SER A 285 18.22 -16.03 -2.34
N THR A 286 18.24 -15.98 -3.66
CA THR A 286 19.04 -16.92 -4.43
C THR A 286 20.51 -16.66 -4.06
N ARG A 287 21.15 -17.58 -3.33
CA ARG A 287 22.61 -17.57 -3.22
C ARG A 287 23.14 -17.71 -4.66
N THR A 288 23.63 -16.62 -5.23
CA THR A 288 24.52 -16.65 -6.40
C THR A 288 25.85 -17.18 -5.98
#